data_46743c63e38c0d73f5bd4695220006d2
#
_entry.id   46743c63e38c0d73f5bd4695220006d2
#
_cell.length_a   1.000
_cell.length_b   1.000
_cell.length_c   1.000
_cell.angle_alpha   90.00
_cell.angle_beta   90.00
_cell.angle_gamma   90.00
#
_symmetry.space_group_name_H-M   'P 1'
#
loop_
_entity.id
_entity.type
_entity.pdbx_description
1 polymer ?
#
loop_
_entity_poly.entity_id
_entity_poly.type
_entity_poly.pdbx_seq_one_letter_code
_entity_poly.pdbx_strand_id
1 'polypeptide(L)'
;MKDDFDFDALYEKIREGKVEREDVVCLAHNPFYLFCIADELRKEKNGDVVTYVVNRNINFTNICVGACKFCAFRDEKERGYVLGMDAILSKVEEAVNTEATEICIQGGLHPDLVVDDYCEIIEVIKSHFDVHIHAYSPMEICHIAKNSGLNEAEVLKELKNAGLDSMPGTAAEILDDSIREIICPEKLKTEKWVEVIKTAHRLGIPSTATILYGHIESLEDRIDHILKILAIQRETGGFTEFVPLKFMQKNNELGRMVKRPLSFLEDAIVHALARVILHPYCTNLQVSWVKLGVSDAQKMLYFGVNDMGGTLMEENISRLSGSPAGEYMSPEDFERVIKDAGRTPKRRDTLYELL
;
A
#
# COMPACT_ATOMS: atom_id res chain seq x y z
N MET A 1 -8.37 32.67 21.15
CA MET A 1 -8.11 33.09 19.75
C MET A 1 -9.31 32.66 18.97
N LYS A 2 -10.17 33.61 18.58
CA LYS A 2 -11.23 33.40 17.58
C LYS A 2 -10.65 33.90 16.28
N ASP A 3 -9.88 33.08 15.60
CA ASP A 3 -9.68 33.27 14.19
C ASP A 3 -10.89 32.61 13.53
N ASP A 4 -11.67 33.40 12.79
CA ASP A 4 -12.73 32.92 11.91
C ASP A 4 -12.05 32.03 10.85
N PHE A 5 -11.92 30.74 11.17
CA PHE A 5 -11.38 29.76 10.23
C PHE A 5 -12.43 29.60 9.12
N ASP A 6 -12.12 30.16 7.96
CA ASP A 6 -12.99 30.14 6.79
C ASP A 6 -12.93 28.74 6.13
N PHE A 7 -13.91 27.90 6.50
CA PHE A 7 -14.01 26.53 5.98
C PHE A 7 -14.26 26.47 4.49
N ASP A 8 -15.06 27.38 3.98
CA ASP A 8 -15.43 27.39 2.55
C ASP A 8 -14.20 27.73 1.71
N ALA A 9 -13.42 28.72 2.15
CA ALA A 9 -12.16 29.07 1.48
C ALA A 9 -11.14 27.93 1.54
N LEU A 10 -11.03 27.22 2.69
CA LEU A 10 -10.14 26.08 2.81
C LEU A 10 -10.59 24.90 1.93
N TYR A 11 -11.91 24.61 1.92
CA TYR A 11 -12.45 23.55 1.09
C TYR A 11 -12.15 23.78 -0.40
N GLU A 12 -12.39 25.00 -0.91
CA GLU A 12 -12.06 25.34 -2.30
C GLU A 12 -10.55 25.23 -2.57
N LYS A 13 -9.70 25.67 -1.64
CA LYS A 13 -8.24 25.52 -1.73
C LYS A 13 -7.83 24.05 -1.88
N ILE A 14 -8.46 23.14 -1.11
CA ILE A 14 -8.23 21.71 -1.19
C ILE A 14 -8.72 21.14 -2.54
N ARG A 15 -9.93 21.52 -2.98
CA ARG A 15 -10.48 21.07 -4.26
C ARG A 15 -9.58 21.43 -5.44
N GLU A 16 -8.95 22.59 -5.38
CA GLU A 16 -7.98 23.04 -6.40
C GLU A 16 -6.60 22.38 -6.25
N GLY A 17 -6.40 21.53 -5.25
CA GLY A 17 -5.11 20.91 -4.97
C GLY A 17 -4.04 21.88 -4.50
N LYS A 18 -4.41 22.98 -3.88
CA LYS A 18 -3.52 24.05 -3.40
C LYS A 18 -3.28 24.00 -1.89
N VAL A 19 -3.66 22.89 -1.25
CA VAL A 19 -3.49 22.71 0.20
C VAL A 19 -2.01 22.80 0.58
N GLU A 20 -1.74 23.53 1.66
CA GLU A 20 -0.42 23.71 2.25
C GLU A 20 -0.29 22.91 3.56
N ARG A 21 0.93 22.72 4.02
CA ARG A 21 1.21 21.96 5.25
C ARG A 21 0.48 22.52 6.47
N GLU A 22 0.44 23.83 6.60
CA GLU A 22 -0.21 24.55 7.71
C GLU A 22 -1.72 24.32 7.73
N ASP A 23 -2.36 24.29 6.57
CA ASP A 23 -3.79 23.97 6.43
C ASP A 23 -4.08 22.57 6.95
N VAL A 24 -3.23 21.60 6.55
CA VAL A 24 -3.35 20.19 6.93
C VAL A 24 -3.17 20.01 8.43
N VAL A 25 -2.15 20.66 9.02
CA VAL A 25 -1.91 20.62 10.47
C VAL A 25 -3.09 21.21 11.22
N CYS A 26 -3.66 22.32 10.75
CA CYS A 26 -4.85 22.92 11.33
C CYS A 26 -6.04 21.95 11.31
N LEU A 27 -6.31 21.29 10.17
CA LEU A 27 -7.37 20.30 10.04
C LEU A 27 -7.15 19.08 10.95
N ALA A 28 -5.92 18.62 11.08
CA ALA A 28 -5.59 17.49 11.95
C ALA A 28 -5.98 17.72 13.42
N HIS A 29 -5.93 18.96 13.89
CA HIS A 29 -6.39 19.37 15.21
C HIS A 29 -7.90 19.64 15.31
N ASN A 30 -8.62 19.59 14.18
CA ASN A 30 -10.06 19.78 14.07
C ASN A 30 -10.74 18.60 13.38
N PRO A 31 -10.76 17.40 14.01
CA PRO A 31 -11.16 16.16 13.33
C PRO A 31 -12.56 16.18 12.73
N PHE A 32 -13.51 16.90 13.37
CA PHE A 32 -14.87 17.00 12.86
C PHE A 32 -14.90 17.60 11.45
N TYR A 33 -14.21 18.72 11.24
CA TYR A 33 -14.15 19.37 9.94
C TYR A 33 -13.35 18.55 8.93
N LEU A 34 -12.22 17.96 9.38
CA LEU A 34 -11.42 17.06 8.57
C LEU A 34 -12.26 15.92 7.99
N PHE A 35 -13.09 15.29 8.81
CA PHE A 35 -13.93 14.16 8.38
C PHE A 35 -15.02 14.58 7.39
N CYS A 36 -15.68 15.73 7.65
CA CYS A 36 -16.69 16.26 6.74
C CYS A 36 -16.08 16.58 5.36
N ILE A 37 -14.94 17.25 5.33
CA ILE A 37 -14.21 17.57 4.08
C ILE A 37 -13.79 16.28 3.36
N ALA A 38 -13.20 15.34 4.07
CA ALA A 38 -12.71 14.10 3.47
C ALA A 38 -13.84 13.28 2.82
N ASP A 39 -15.00 13.15 3.48
CA ASP A 39 -16.14 12.40 2.90
C ASP A 39 -16.79 13.16 1.72
N GLU A 40 -16.85 14.48 1.77
CA GLU A 40 -17.38 15.27 0.64
C GLU A 40 -16.46 15.17 -0.57
N LEU A 41 -15.13 15.28 -0.41
CA LEU A 41 -14.17 15.08 -1.50
C LEU A 41 -14.25 13.67 -2.10
N ARG A 42 -14.41 12.64 -1.27
CA ARG A 42 -14.66 11.28 -1.73
C ARG A 42 -15.93 11.21 -2.58
N LYS A 43 -17.01 11.79 -2.07
CA LYS A 43 -18.31 11.80 -2.74
C LYS A 43 -18.27 12.53 -4.09
N GLU A 44 -17.58 13.65 -4.19
CA GLU A 44 -17.39 14.36 -5.46
C GLU A 44 -16.74 13.51 -6.54
N LYS A 45 -15.77 12.67 -6.17
CA LYS A 45 -14.99 11.87 -7.12
C LYS A 45 -15.58 10.50 -7.40
N ASN A 46 -16.07 9.84 -6.37
CA ASN A 46 -16.43 8.42 -6.42
C ASN A 46 -17.94 8.19 -6.22
N GLY A 47 -18.71 9.23 -5.91
CA GLY A 47 -20.12 9.08 -5.53
C GLY A 47 -20.23 8.16 -4.31
N ASP A 48 -21.20 7.25 -4.33
CA ASP A 48 -21.35 6.23 -3.29
C ASP A 48 -20.68 4.89 -3.63
N VAL A 49 -19.90 4.86 -4.72
CA VAL A 49 -19.17 3.66 -5.12
C VAL A 49 -17.98 3.42 -4.20
N VAL A 50 -17.88 2.19 -3.73
CA VAL A 50 -16.72 1.66 -3.02
C VAL A 50 -16.23 0.42 -3.76
N THR A 51 -14.95 0.41 -4.11
CA THR A 51 -14.36 -0.65 -4.92
C THR A 51 -13.65 -1.72 -4.08
N TYR A 52 -13.48 -2.89 -4.67
CA TYR A 52 -12.62 -3.97 -4.19
C TYR A 52 -12.07 -4.76 -5.37
N VAL A 53 -10.95 -5.44 -5.19
CA VAL A 53 -10.31 -6.28 -6.21
C VAL A 53 -10.31 -7.75 -5.79
N VAL A 54 -10.53 -8.65 -6.74
CA VAL A 54 -10.31 -10.08 -6.50
C VAL A 54 -8.87 -10.40 -6.86
N ASN A 55 -8.05 -10.64 -5.84
CA ASN A 55 -6.63 -10.87 -5.99
C ASN A 55 -6.11 -11.97 -5.08
N ARG A 56 -4.90 -12.42 -5.34
CA ARG A 56 -4.14 -13.33 -4.49
C ARG A 56 -2.75 -12.80 -4.22
N ASN A 57 -2.34 -12.86 -2.94
CA ASN A 57 -0.94 -12.65 -2.55
C ASN A 57 -0.16 -13.97 -2.69
N ILE A 58 1.04 -13.89 -3.26
CA ILE A 58 2.01 -14.99 -3.30
C ILE A 58 3.31 -14.51 -2.68
N ASN A 59 3.61 -15.02 -1.48
CA ASN A 59 4.90 -14.80 -0.86
C ASN A 59 5.83 -15.92 -1.29
N PHE A 60 6.59 -15.72 -2.38
CA PHE A 60 7.40 -16.77 -2.98
C PHE A 60 8.61 -17.20 -2.13
N THR A 61 9.07 -16.34 -1.21
CA THR A 61 10.13 -16.66 -0.24
C THR A 61 9.99 -15.80 1.02
N ASN A 62 10.32 -16.37 2.19
CA ASN A 62 10.50 -15.62 3.44
C ASN A 62 12.00 -15.47 3.82
N ILE A 63 12.91 -16.01 3.04
CA ILE A 63 14.34 -15.82 3.23
C ILE A 63 14.69 -14.36 2.96
N CYS A 64 15.23 -13.66 3.98
CA CYS A 64 15.46 -12.23 3.88
C CYS A 64 16.72 -11.80 4.63
N VAL A 65 17.64 -11.14 3.93
CA VAL A 65 18.85 -10.53 4.54
C VAL A 65 18.54 -9.22 5.27
N GLY A 66 17.34 -8.66 5.12
CA GLY A 66 16.94 -7.40 5.78
C GLY A 66 16.74 -7.57 7.29
N ALA A 67 16.88 -6.47 8.04
CA ALA A 67 16.74 -6.41 9.50
C ALA A 67 15.64 -5.43 9.97
N CYS A 68 14.49 -5.43 9.30
CA CYS A 68 13.36 -4.56 9.65
C CYS A 68 12.77 -4.96 11.01
N LYS A 69 12.75 -4.04 11.96
CA LYS A 69 12.29 -4.30 13.33
C LYS A 69 10.79 -4.56 13.47
N PHE A 70 10.02 -4.25 12.44
CA PHE A 70 8.57 -4.48 12.39
C PHE A 70 8.17 -5.79 11.68
N CYS A 71 9.14 -6.47 11.03
CA CYS A 71 8.83 -7.65 10.21
C CYS A 71 8.88 -8.93 11.06
N ALA A 72 7.77 -9.67 11.06
CA ALA A 72 7.68 -11.00 11.66
C ALA A 72 7.70 -12.13 10.63
N PHE A 73 7.77 -11.79 9.34
CA PHE A 73 7.70 -12.75 8.22
C PHE A 73 9.06 -13.35 7.84
N ARG A 74 10.15 -12.57 7.99
CA ARG A 74 11.49 -12.98 7.57
C ARG A 74 12.01 -14.20 8.31
N ASP A 75 12.77 -15.03 7.61
CA ASP A 75 13.56 -16.11 8.20
C ASP A 75 14.97 -16.15 7.59
N GLU A 76 15.83 -16.95 8.18
CA GLU A 76 17.18 -17.23 7.70
C GLU A 76 17.15 -18.30 6.60
N LYS A 77 18.21 -18.37 5.77
CA LYS A 77 18.28 -19.27 4.62
C LYS A 77 18.08 -20.75 5.00
N GLU A 78 18.55 -21.13 6.17
CA GLU A 78 18.51 -22.51 6.67
C GLU A 78 17.11 -22.96 7.13
N ARG A 79 16.21 -22.03 7.43
CA ARG A 79 14.87 -22.30 7.96
C ARG A 79 13.76 -21.76 7.06
N GLY A 80 14.12 -20.84 6.18
CA GLY A 80 13.18 -20.24 5.26
C GLY A 80 12.81 -21.16 4.10
N TYR A 81 11.93 -20.68 3.24
CA TYR A 81 11.49 -21.40 2.05
C TYR A 81 11.65 -20.54 0.80
N VAL A 82 11.75 -21.22 -0.34
CA VAL A 82 11.51 -20.67 -1.68
C VAL A 82 10.47 -21.57 -2.34
N LEU A 83 9.37 -21.00 -2.83
CA LEU A 83 8.35 -21.77 -3.54
C LEU A 83 8.91 -22.22 -4.89
N GLY A 84 8.72 -23.48 -5.22
CA GLY A 84 8.98 -23.96 -6.58
C GLY A 84 7.92 -23.46 -7.56
N MET A 85 8.25 -23.43 -8.85
CA MET A 85 7.39 -22.91 -9.90
C MET A 85 6.02 -23.59 -9.96
N ASP A 86 5.96 -24.92 -9.81
CA ASP A 86 4.70 -25.67 -9.75
C ASP A 86 3.77 -25.18 -8.62
N ALA A 87 4.33 -24.85 -7.47
CA ALA A 87 3.55 -24.33 -6.34
C ALA A 87 3.04 -22.91 -6.62
N ILE A 88 3.83 -22.08 -7.29
CA ILE A 88 3.41 -20.74 -7.73
C ILE A 88 2.28 -20.86 -8.74
N LEU A 89 2.43 -21.66 -9.78
CA LEU A 89 1.41 -21.87 -10.82
C LEU A 89 0.10 -22.42 -10.23
N SER A 90 0.18 -23.40 -9.32
CA SER A 90 -1.02 -23.93 -8.65
C SER A 90 -1.78 -22.83 -7.88
N LYS A 91 -1.06 -21.93 -7.20
CA LYS A 91 -1.66 -20.78 -6.51
C LYS A 91 -2.31 -19.80 -7.48
N VAL A 92 -1.68 -19.54 -8.63
CA VAL A 92 -2.25 -18.65 -9.65
C VAL A 92 -3.50 -19.30 -10.26
N GLU A 93 -3.47 -20.59 -10.57
CA GLU A 93 -4.62 -21.32 -11.09
C GLU A 93 -5.83 -21.29 -10.14
N GLU A 94 -5.59 -21.53 -8.83
CA GLU A 94 -6.63 -21.38 -7.80
C GLU A 94 -7.23 -19.97 -7.79
N ALA A 95 -6.41 -18.92 -7.94
CA ALA A 95 -6.88 -17.55 -7.97
C ALA A 95 -7.70 -17.24 -9.22
N VAL A 96 -7.23 -17.64 -10.39
CA VAL A 96 -7.93 -17.45 -11.67
C VAL A 96 -9.26 -18.20 -11.68
N ASN A 97 -9.34 -19.39 -11.09
CA ASN A 97 -10.58 -20.14 -10.93
C ASN A 97 -11.63 -19.43 -10.04
N THR A 98 -11.20 -18.47 -9.20
CA THR A 98 -12.08 -17.59 -8.43
C THR A 98 -12.22 -16.20 -9.07
N GLU A 99 -11.89 -16.11 -10.36
CA GLU A 99 -11.96 -14.88 -11.17
C GLU A 99 -11.05 -13.75 -10.69
N ALA A 100 -9.90 -14.07 -10.08
CA ALA A 100 -8.90 -13.08 -9.73
C ALA A 100 -8.38 -12.35 -10.96
N THR A 101 -8.28 -11.04 -10.88
CA THR A 101 -7.72 -10.18 -11.93
C THR A 101 -6.27 -9.78 -11.65
N GLU A 102 -5.81 -9.99 -10.41
CA GLU A 102 -4.47 -9.59 -9.96
C GLU A 102 -3.80 -10.71 -9.17
N ILE A 103 -2.52 -10.91 -9.45
CA ILE A 103 -1.60 -11.66 -8.58
C ILE A 103 -0.58 -10.68 -8.00
N CYS A 104 -0.57 -10.56 -6.68
CA CYS A 104 0.40 -9.75 -5.95
C CYS A 104 1.57 -10.63 -5.50
N ILE A 105 2.80 -10.37 -5.99
CA ILE A 105 3.99 -11.17 -5.69
C ILE A 105 4.98 -10.35 -4.88
N GLN A 106 5.28 -10.78 -3.67
CA GLN A 106 6.28 -10.17 -2.79
C GLN A 106 7.03 -11.25 -2.01
N GLY A 107 8.29 -10.99 -1.72
CA GLY A 107 9.11 -11.92 -0.95
C GLY A 107 10.11 -11.27 -0.04
N GLY A 108 10.87 -12.10 0.68
CA GLY A 108 12.07 -11.68 1.37
C GLY A 108 13.18 -11.31 0.38
N LEU A 109 14.17 -10.56 0.84
CA LEU A 109 15.38 -10.23 0.08
C LEU A 109 16.33 -11.44 0.07
N HIS A 110 16.12 -12.34 -0.88
CA HIS A 110 16.91 -13.58 -0.96
C HIS A 110 18.36 -13.28 -1.36
N PRO A 111 19.38 -13.81 -0.67
CA PRO A 111 20.77 -13.45 -0.91
C PRO A 111 21.32 -13.85 -2.28
N ASP A 112 20.78 -14.90 -2.89
CA ASP A 112 21.36 -15.51 -4.09
C ASP A 112 20.54 -15.30 -5.37
N LEU A 113 19.26 -14.89 -5.28
CA LEU A 113 18.43 -14.70 -6.47
C LEU A 113 18.87 -13.46 -7.26
N VAL A 114 18.89 -13.61 -8.58
CA VAL A 114 19.24 -12.57 -9.55
C VAL A 114 18.05 -12.23 -10.45
N VAL A 115 18.15 -11.20 -11.30
CA VAL A 115 17.05 -10.70 -12.12
C VAL A 115 16.36 -11.79 -12.94
N ASP A 116 17.11 -12.75 -13.47
CA ASP A 116 16.57 -13.85 -14.29
C ASP A 116 15.58 -14.71 -13.49
N ASP A 117 15.85 -14.99 -12.21
CA ASP A 117 14.94 -15.75 -11.35
C ASP A 117 13.60 -15.04 -11.13
N TYR A 118 13.62 -13.71 -10.98
CA TYR A 118 12.43 -12.89 -10.82
C TYR A 118 11.65 -12.74 -12.14
N CYS A 119 12.36 -12.62 -13.27
CA CYS A 119 11.74 -12.60 -14.59
C CYS A 119 11.08 -13.94 -14.91
N GLU A 120 11.73 -15.07 -14.61
CA GLU A 120 11.19 -16.41 -14.83
C GLU A 120 9.82 -16.60 -14.16
N ILE A 121 9.66 -16.14 -12.91
CA ILE A 121 8.38 -16.19 -12.19
C ILE A 121 7.28 -15.47 -13.00
N ILE A 122 7.56 -14.27 -13.50
CA ILE A 122 6.60 -13.47 -14.26
C ILE A 122 6.28 -14.13 -15.60
N GLU A 123 7.31 -14.49 -16.37
CA GLU A 123 7.19 -15.08 -17.70
C GLU A 123 6.40 -16.38 -17.67
N VAL A 124 6.67 -17.24 -16.71
CA VAL A 124 5.95 -18.51 -16.56
C VAL A 124 4.49 -18.27 -16.22
N ILE A 125 4.16 -17.35 -15.31
CA ILE A 125 2.76 -16.99 -15.02
C ILE A 125 2.08 -16.45 -16.28
N LYS A 126 2.69 -15.48 -16.96
CA LYS A 126 2.14 -14.84 -18.18
C LYS A 126 1.97 -15.81 -19.35
N SER A 127 2.79 -16.86 -19.43
CA SER A 127 2.66 -17.87 -20.47
C SER A 127 1.45 -18.81 -20.28
N HIS A 128 0.90 -18.90 -19.05
CA HIS A 128 -0.23 -19.77 -18.71
C HIS A 128 -1.53 -19.02 -18.44
N PHE A 129 -1.45 -17.78 -17.94
CA PHE A 129 -2.61 -17.05 -17.45
C PHE A 129 -2.59 -15.59 -17.93
N ASP A 130 -3.75 -15.10 -18.35
CA ASP A 130 -3.99 -13.67 -18.59
C ASP A 130 -4.44 -13.01 -17.30
N VAL A 131 -3.48 -12.54 -16.50
CA VAL A 131 -3.70 -11.92 -15.20
C VAL A 131 -2.71 -10.79 -14.97
N HIS A 132 -3.14 -9.73 -14.27
CA HIS A 132 -2.28 -8.62 -13.92
C HIS A 132 -1.27 -9.03 -12.84
N ILE A 133 0.01 -8.76 -13.07
CA ILE A 133 1.09 -9.03 -12.11
C ILE A 133 1.50 -7.74 -11.42
N HIS A 134 1.19 -7.66 -10.13
CA HIS A 134 1.59 -6.59 -9.23
C HIS A 134 2.72 -7.08 -8.33
N ALA A 135 3.97 -6.71 -8.62
CA ALA A 135 5.10 -7.37 -7.98
C ALA A 135 6.29 -6.45 -7.67
N TYR A 136 7.08 -6.87 -6.69
CA TYR A 136 8.41 -6.39 -6.33
C TYR A 136 8.48 -4.92 -5.92
N SER A 137 8.64 -4.69 -4.63
CA SER A 137 8.78 -3.35 -4.03
C SER A 137 10.08 -2.66 -4.45
N PRO A 138 10.20 -1.32 -4.30
CA PRO A 138 11.45 -0.61 -4.55
C PRO A 138 12.67 -1.18 -3.82
N MET A 139 12.47 -1.76 -2.64
CA MET A 139 13.56 -2.42 -1.91
C MET A 139 14.00 -3.72 -2.59
N GLU A 140 13.05 -4.53 -3.09
CA GLU A 140 13.37 -5.72 -3.88
C GLU A 140 14.09 -5.34 -5.18
N ILE A 141 13.64 -4.30 -5.89
CA ILE A 141 14.31 -3.81 -7.11
C ILE A 141 15.78 -3.46 -6.85
N CYS A 142 16.08 -2.72 -5.78
CA CYS A 142 17.46 -2.39 -5.43
C CYS A 142 18.28 -3.62 -5.03
N HIS A 143 17.65 -4.58 -4.36
CA HIS A 143 18.31 -5.83 -3.98
C HIS A 143 18.63 -6.69 -5.21
N ILE A 144 17.68 -6.84 -6.13
CA ILE A 144 17.87 -7.53 -7.42
C ILE A 144 18.99 -6.85 -8.22
N ALA A 145 18.97 -5.52 -8.31
CA ALA A 145 20.02 -4.75 -9.01
C ALA A 145 21.40 -5.05 -8.45
N LYS A 146 21.54 -5.04 -7.13
CA LYS A 146 22.80 -5.36 -6.44
C LYS A 146 23.27 -6.79 -6.73
N ASN A 147 22.38 -7.78 -6.63
CA ASN A 147 22.74 -9.19 -6.83
C ASN A 147 23.09 -9.48 -8.30
N SER A 148 22.46 -8.80 -9.25
CA SER A 148 22.63 -8.99 -10.68
C SER A 148 23.77 -8.16 -11.29
N GLY A 149 24.34 -7.20 -10.53
CA GLY A 149 25.35 -6.27 -11.05
C GLY A 149 24.76 -5.27 -12.08
N LEU A 150 23.46 -4.98 -11.99
CA LEU A 150 22.72 -4.05 -12.82
C LEU A 150 22.35 -2.78 -12.03
N ASN A 151 21.88 -1.74 -12.73
CA ASN A 151 21.20 -0.63 -12.09
C ASN A 151 19.68 -0.87 -12.02
N GLU A 152 18.97 -0.08 -11.21
CA GLU A 152 17.53 -0.28 -10.98
C GLU A 152 16.69 -0.05 -12.24
N ALA A 153 17.13 0.86 -13.13
CA ALA A 153 16.42 1.10 -14.39
C ALA A 153 16.56 -0.08 -15.36
N GLU A 154 17.68 -0.76 -15.36
CA GLU A 154 17.89 -1.99 -16.13
C GLU A 154 17.01 -3.11 -15.58
N VAL A 155 17.02 -3.34 -14.27
CA VAL A 155 16.14 -4.35 -13.62
C VAL A 155 14.67 -4.10 -13.94
N LEU A 156 14.20 -2.84 -13.80
CA LEU A 156 12.81 -2.48 -14.11
C LEU A 156 12.44 -2.73 -15.58
N LYS A 157 13.38 -2.55 -16.51
CA LYS A 157 13.17 -2.86 -17.94
C LYS A 157 13.06 -4.36 -18.19
N GLU A 158 13.95 -5.16 -17.58
CA GLU A 158 13.90 -6.63 -17.72
C GLU A 158 12.59 -7.18 -17.14
N LEU A 159 12.21 -6.76 -15.93
CA LEU A 159 10.95 -7.17 -15.34
C LEU A 159 9.73 -6.74 -16.17
N LYS A 160 9.74 -5.52 -16.74
CA LYS A 160 8.68 -5.06 -17.63
C LYS A 160 8.62 -5.90 -18.91
N ASN A 161 9.76 -6.23 -19.50
CA ASN A 161 9.84 -7.08 -20.68
C ASN A 161 9.33 -8.51 -20.39
N ALA A 162 9.58 -9.02 -19.17
CA ALA A 162 9.05 -10.30 -18.69
C ALA A 162 7.52 -10.26 -18.46
N GLY A 163 6.89 -9.08 -18.36
CA GLY A 163 5.45 -8.92 -18.20
C GLY A 163 5.00 -8.34 -16.85
N LEU A 164 5.88 -7.67 -16.11
CA LEU A 164 5.49 -6.91 -14.92
C LEU A 164 4.54 -5.77 -15.31
N ASP A 165 3.33 -5.74 -14.72
CA ASP A 165 2.32 -4.73 -15.03
C ASP A 165 2.34 -3.54 -14.07
N SER A 166 2.57 -3.76 -12.77
CA SER A 166 2.63 -2.71 -11.75
C SER A 166 3.45 -3.13 -10.53
N MET A 167 3.75 -2.17 -9.65
CA MET A 167 4.58 -2.38 -8.45
C MET A 167 3.87 -1.95 -7.17
N PRO A 168 4.04 -2.70 -6.06
CA PRO A 168 3.67 -2.20 -4.74
C PRO A 168 4.58 -1.06 -4.28
N GLY A 169 4.01 0.04 -3.83
CA GLY A 169 4.73 1.17 -3.21
C GLY A 169 5.15 0.89 -1.77
N THR A 170 5.24 -0.38 -1.39
CA THR A 170 5.74 -0.81 -0.08
C THR A 170 7.22 -0.48 0.08
N ALA A 171 7.80 -0.79 1.25
CA ALA A 171 9.12 -0.33 1.65
C ALA A 171 9.26 1.20 1.81
N ALA A 172 8.22 2.00 1.53
CA ALA A 172 8.15 3.40 1.91
C ALA A 172 8.20 3.56 3.43
N GLU A 173 7.48 2.75 4.15
CA GLU A 173 7.24 2.78 5.59
C GLU A 173 6.85 4.20 6.04
N ILE A 174 7.84 5.00 6.43
CA ILE A 174 7.79 6.45 6.59
C ILE A 174 8.95 7.07 5.82
N LEU A 175 8.70 8.11 5.02
CA LEU A 175 9.72 8.77 4.21
C LEU A 175 10.45 9.86 5.01
N ASP A 176 11.01 9.44 6.14
CA ASP A 176 11.89 10.22 7.00
C ASP A 176 13.07 9.37 7.42
N ASP A 177 14.28 9.78 7.05
CA ASP A 177 15.47 8.95 7.24
C ASP A 177 15.85 8.79 8.70
N SER A 178 15.51 9.74 9.58
CA SER A 178 15.78 9.61 11.02
C SER A 178 14.93 8.51 11.67
N ILE A 179 13.68 8.38 11.24
CA ILE A 179 12.79 7.31 11.68
C ILE A 179 13.20 5.99 11.04
N ARG A 180 13.53 5.99 9.73
CA ARG A 180 13.96 4.80 8.98
C ARG A 180 15.21 4.16 9.59
N GLU A 181 16.18 4.96 10.04
CA GLU A 181 17.38 4.48 10.74
C GLU A 181 17.06 3.72 12.03
N ILE A 182 15.92 4.00 12.66
CA ILE A 182 15.46 3.28 13.86
C ILE A 182 14.71 2.00 13.49
N ILE A 183 13.74 2.07 12.56
CA ILE A 183 12.81 0.97 12.29
C ILE A 183 13.30 -0.03 11.22
N CYS A 184 14.13 0.42 10.28
CA CYS A 184 14.63 -0.39 9.16
C CYS A 184 15.97 0.15 8.61
N PRO A 185 17.06 0.11 9.42
CA PRO A 185 18.33 0.78 9.11
C PRO A 185 19.00 0.30 7.82
N GLU A 186 18.70 -0.93 7.38
CA GLU A 186 19.27 -1.52 6.17
C GLU A 186 18.40 -1.30 4.90
N LYS A 187 17.23 -0.67 5.07
CA LYS A 187 16.37 -0.33 3.93
C LYS A 187 16.86 0.93 3.21
N LEU A 188 16.29 1.13 2.02
CA LEU A 188 16.53 2.31 1.19
C LEU A 188 16.33 3.59 1.99
N LYS A 189 17.18 4.58 1.78
CA LYS A 189 16.90 5.97 2.19
C LYS A 189 15.75 6.53 1.38
N THR A 190 15.11 7.56 1.90
CA THR A 190 13.97 8.24 1.29
C THR A 190 14.24 8.63 -0.18
N GLU A 191 15.39 9.26 -0.43
CA GLU A 191 15.78 9.68 -1.78
C GLU A 191 15.84 8.51 -2.77
N LYS A 192 16.43 7.38 -2.36
CA LYS A 192 16.56 6.20 -3.22
C LYS A 192 15.21 5.54 -3.50
N TRP A 193 14.32 5.47 -2.51
CA TRP A 193 12.96 5.00 -2.72
C TRP A 193 12.22 5.85 -3.76
N VAL A 194 12.31 7.18 -3.62
CA VAL A 194 11.71 8.14 -4.55
C VAL A 194 12.28 7.98 -5.98
N GLU A 195 13.60 7.82 -6.11
CA GLU A 195 14.26 7.59 -7.39
C GLU A 195 13.74 6.34 -8.11
N VAL A 196 13.64 5.21 -7.40
CA VAL A 196 13.14 3.93 -7.97
C VAL A 196 11.69 4.08 -8.43
N ILE A 197 10.81 4.64 -7.60
CA ILE A 197 9.41 4.88 -7.95
C ILE A 197 9.28 5.77 -9.18
N LYS A 198 9.96 6.91 -9.20
CA LYS A 198 9.93 7.82 -10.37
C LYS A 198 10.48 7.14 -11.63
N THR A 199 11.48 6.28 -11.48
CA THR A 199 12.03 5.52 -12.61
C THR A 199 11.04 4.51 -13.14
N ALA A 200 10.34 3.77 -12.26
CA ALA A 200 9.26 2.86 -12.65
C ALA A 200 8.14 3.62 -13.40
N HIS A 201 7.68 4.75 -12.88
CA HIS A 201 6.65 5.57 -13.51
C HIS A 201 7.07 6.06 -14.91
N ARG A 202 8.33 6.55 -15.07
CA ARG A 202 8.85 6.96 -16.39
C ARG A 202 8.92 5.82 -17.38
N LEU A 203 9.12 4.61 -16.91
CA LEU A 203 9.08 3.39 -17.74
C LEU A 203 7.65 2.92 -18.03
N GLY A 204 6.63 3.60 -17.51
CA GLY A 204 5.23 3.21 -17.65
C GLY A 204 4.86 1.98 -16.82
N ILE A 205 5.50 1.80 -15.66
CA ILE A 205 5.13 0.83 -14.63
C ILE A 205 4.47 1.62 -13.51
N PRO A 206 3.13 1.61 -13.40
CA PRO A 206 2.42 2.28 -12.31
C PRO A 206 2.71 1.59 -10.97
N SER A 207 2.45 2.29 -9.88
CA SER A 207 2.61 1.70 -8.54
C SER A 207 1.52 2.16 -7.59
N THR A 208 1.37 1.43 -6.48
CA THR A 208 0.65 1.95 -5.31
C THR A 208 1.55 2.90 -4.51
N ALA A 209 0.98 3.63 -3.56
CA ALA A 209 1.74 4.35 -2.53
C ALA A 209 1.25 3.92 -1.16
N THR A 210 2.16 3.77 -0.19
CA THR A 210 1.83 3.29 1.15
C THR A 210 2.48 4.13 2.23
N ILE A 211 1.91 4.08 3.43
CA ILE A 211 2.54 4.51 4.68
C ILE A 211 2.39 3.41 5.72
N LEU A 212 3.45 3.08 6.47
CA LEU A 212 3.34 2.31 7.70
C LEU A 212 3.23 3.31 8.85
N TYR A 213 2.09 3.33 9.55
CA TYR A 213 1.81 4.32 10.58
C TYR A 213 1.40 3.68 11.91
N GLY A 214 1.55 4.41 13.00
CA GLY A 214 1.16 3.95 14.35
C GLY A 214 2.29 3.25 15.10
N HIS A 215 3.54 3.59 14.80
CA HIS A 215 4.71 3.08 15.52
C HIS A 215 5.37 4.19 16.37
N ILE A 216 6.51 4.77 15.94
CA ILE A 216 7.26 5.79 16.70
C ILE A 216 7.17 7.18 16.08
N GLU A 217 6.57 7.28 14.91
CA GLU A 217 6.39 8.53 14.17
C GLU A 217 5.32 9.44 14.83
N SER A 218 5.43 10.73 14.61
CA SER A 218 4.45 11.73 15.02
C SER A 218 3.34 11.90 13.97
N LEU A 219 2.34 12.71 14.29
CA LEU A 219 1.30 13.10 13.34
C LEU A 219 1.89 13.96 12.21
N GLU A 220 2.81 14.83 12.53
CA GLU A 220 3.53 15.70 11.58
C GLU A 220 4.36 14.86 10.60
N ASP A 221 5.03 13.82 11.06
CA ASP A 221 5.79 12.91 10.19
C ASP A 221 4.88 12.21 9.17
N ARG A 222 3.65 11.83 9.57
CA ARG A 222 2.64 11.27 8.66
C ARG A 222 2.20 12.28 7.61
N ILE A 223 1.94 13.51 8.01
CA ILE A 223 1.59 14.61 7.11
C ILE A 223 2.72 14.83 6.10
N ASP A 224 3.95 14.95 6.57
CA ASP A 224 5.13 15.19 5.72
C ASP A 224 5.39 14.02 4.76
N HIS A 225 5.12 12.78 5.19
CA HIS A 225 5.16 11.62 4.30
C HIS A 225 4.12 11.73 3.16
N ILE A 226 2.85 12.02 3.49
CA ILE A 226 1.78 12.11 2.48
C ILE A 226 2.02 13.27 1.52
N LEU A 227 2.57 14.40 2.00
CA LEU A 227 2.97 15.52 1.15
C LEU A 227 4.10 15.15 0.19
N LYS A 228 5.06 14.30 0.59
CA LYS A 228 6.08 13.75 -0.33
C LYS A 228 5.46 12.86 -1.40
N ILE A 229 4.49 12.01 -1.03
CA ILE A 229 3.72 11.21 -2.01
C ILE A 229 2.97 12.13 -2.99
N LEU A 230 2.31 13.18 -2.50
CA LEU A 230 1.65 14.18 -3.35
C LEU A 230 2.63 14.82 -4.35
N ALA A 231 3.82 15.19 -3.89
CA ALA A 231 4.84 15.79 -4.76
C ALA A 231 5.26 14.85 -5.88
N ILE A 232 5.46 13.55 -5.59
CA ILE A 232 5.78 12.54 -6.60
C ILE A 232 4.60 12.37 -7.56
N GLN A 233 3.37 12.29 -7.06
CA GLN A 233 2.17 12.12 -7.89
C GLN A 233 1.97 13.29 -8.85
N ARG A 234 2.19 14.52 -8.39
CA ARG A 234 2.14 15.72 -9.25
C ARG A 234 3.17 15.70 -10.36
N GLU A 235 4.34 15.12 -10.11
CA GLU A 235 5.41 15.04 -11.11
C GLU A 235 5.19 13.89 -12.11
N THR A 236 4.70 12.75 -11.65
CA THR A 236 4.71 11.51 -12.44
C THR A 236 3.34 10.99 -12.85
N GLY A 237 2.30 11.27 -12.06
CA GLY A 237 0.96 10.71 -12.25
C GLY A 237 0.86 9.18 -12.11
N GLY A 238 1.92 8.52 -11.63
CA GLY A 238 2.06 7.07 -11.72
C GLY A 238 1.50 6.28 -10.53
N PHE A 239 1.06 6.93 -9.45
CA PHE A 239 0.38 6.21 -8.36
C PHE A 239 -1.09 5.94 -8.69
N THR A 240 -1.49 4.68 -8.56
CA THR A 240 -2.88 4.23 -8.77
C THR A 240 -3.75 4.46 -7.54
N GLU A 241 -3.16 4.36 -6.35
CA GLU A 241 -3.84 4.48 -5.06
C GLU A 241 -2.88 4.83 -3.93
N PHE A 242 -3.46 5.22 -2.79
CA PHE A 242 -2.73 5.35 -1.52
C PHE A 242 -3.31 4.43 -0.46
N VAL A 243 -2.45 3.66 0.23
CA VAL A 243 -2.83 2.67 1.23
C VAL A 243 -2.17 2.94 2.58
N PRO A 244 -2.89 3.48 3.57
CA PRO A 244 -2.41 3.54 4.94
C PRO A 244 -2.38 2.15 5.59
N LEU A 245 -1.19 1.70 6.00
CA LEU A 245 -0.95 0.41 6.64
C LEU A 245 -0.69 0.60 8.13
N LYS A 246 -1.66 0.26 8.97
CA LYS A 246 -1.50 0.33 10.42
C LYS A 246 -0.42 -0.64 10.90
N PHE A 247 0.49 -0.17 11.74
CA PHE A 247 1.53 -1.00 12.35
C PHE A 247 0.95 -2.06 13.29
N MET A 248 1.40 -3.29 13.10
CA MET A 248 1.02 -4.45 13.93
C MET A 248 2.10 -4.69 14.98
N GLN A 249 1.76 -4.54 16.27
CA GLN A 249 2.72 -4.53 17.37
C GLN A 249 3.21 -5.91 17.83
N LYS A 250 2.54 -6.99 17.42
CA LYS A 250 2.86 -8.34 17.91
C LYS A 250 4.03 -8.96 17.15
N ASN A 251 4.77 -9.81 17.85
CA ASN A 251 5.82 -10.66 17.29
C ASN A 251 6.98 -9.94 16.58
N ASN A 252 7.26 -8.67 16.94
CA ASN A 252 8.37 -7.92 16.35
C ASN A 252 9.03 -6.99 17.38
N GLU A 253 10.25 -6.55 17.05
CA GLU A 253 11.07 -5.71 17.93
C GLU A 253 10.49 -4.32 18.11
N LEU A 254 10.02 -3.69 17.04
CA LEU A 254 9.46 -2.35 17.06
C LEU A 254 8.22 -2.25 17.97
N GLY A 255 7.42 -3.32 18.02
CA GLY A 255 6.24 -3.37 18.88
C GLY A 255 6.54 -3.22 20.37
N ARG A 256 7.77 -3.59 20.80
CA ARG A 256 8.22 -3.38 22.20
C ARG A 256 8.55 -1.91 22.51
N MET A 257 8.79 -1.11 21.47
CA MET A 257 9.11 0.33 21.59
C MET A 257 7.84 1.19 21.60
N VAL A 258 6.73 0.67 21.11
CA VAL A 258 5.46 1.41 20.98
C VAL A 258 4.65 1.29 22.26
N LYS A 259 4.32 2.44 22.87
CA LYS A 259 3.64 2.48 24.17
C LYS A 259 2.18 1.98 24.13
N ARG A 260 1.46 2.27 23.06
CA ARG A 260 0.07 1.84 22.82
C ARG A 260 -0.26 1.80 21.32
N PRO A 261 -1.21 0.98 20.91
CA PRO A 261 -1.75 1.08 19.55
C PRO A 261 -2.52 2.40 19.39
N LEU A 262 -2.63 2.85 18.13
CA LEU A 262 -3.52 3.96 17.81
C LEU A 262 -4.98 3.58 18.04
N SER A 263 -5.77 4.55 18.50
CA SER A 263 -7.21 4.47 18.60
C SER A 263 -7.86 4.54 17.20
N PHE A 264 -9.12 4.12 17.10
CA PHE A 264 -9.90 4.28 15.87
C PHE A 264 -9.95 5.73 15.37
N LEU A 265 -10.06 6.70 16.28
CA LEU A 265 -10.07 8.12 15.91
C LEU A 265 -8.74 8.56 15.27
N GLU A 266 -7.62 8.11 15.81
CA GLU A 266 -6.30 8.38 15.22
C GLU A 266 -6.13 7.70 13.84
N ASP A 267 -6.64 6.49 13.68
CA ASP A 267 -6.68 5.81 12.38
C ASP A 267 -7.54 6.59 11.36
N ALA A 268 -8.72 7.07 11.78
CA ALA A 268 -9.61 7.86 10.92
C ALA A 268 -8.96 9.20 10.50
N ILE A 269 -8.23 9.86 11.41
CA ILE A 269 -7.49 11.09 11.08
C ILE A 269 -6.47 10.82 9.98
N VAL A 270 -5.71 9.72 10.03
CA VAL A 270 -4.71 9.39 8.99
C VAL A 270 -5.36 9.21 7.62
N HIS A 271 -6.47 8.47 7.55
CA HIS A 271 -7.18 8.25 6.28
C HIS A 271 -7.80 9.56 5.75
N ALA A 272 -8.44 10.34 6.60
CA ALA A 272 -9.03 11.61 6.19
C ALA A 272 -7.97 12.63 5.73
N LEU A 273 -6.81 12.71 6.42
CA LEU A 273 -5.68 13.54 5.99
C LEU A 273 -5.15 13.09 4.63
N ALA A 274 -5.03 11.78 4.41
CA ALA A 274 -4.62 11.25 3.11
C ALA A 274 -5.59 11.69 1.99
N ARG A 275 -6.91 11.62 2.22
CA ARG A 275 -7.90 12.12 1.25
C ARG A 275 -7.71 13.60 0.94
N VAL A 276 -7.58 14.42 1.98
CA VAL A 276 -7.45 15.88 1.83
C VAL A 276 -6.16 16.27 1.12
N ILE A 277 -5.03 15.69 1.51
CA ILE A 277 -3.72 16.02 0.95
C ILE A 277 -3.61 15.57 -0.51
N LEU A 278 -4.04 14.36 -0.81
CA LEU A 278 -3.84 13.74 -2.13
C LEU A 278 -4.86 14.19 -3.18
N HIS A 279 -5.96 14.80 -2.77
CA HIS A 279 -6.96 15.35 -3.69
C HIS A 279 -6.40 16.57 -4.43
N PRO A 280 -6.66 16.75 -5.75
CA PRO A 280 -7.38 15.86 -6.66
C PRO A 280 -6.49 14.87 -7.43
N TYR A 281 -5.21 14.75 -7.09
CA TYR A 281 -4.19 14.06 -7.90
C TYR A 281 -4.17 12.54 -7.73
N CYS A 282 -4.52 12.03 -6.54
CA CYS A 282 -4.67 10.61 -6.27
C CYS A 282 -6.03 10.38 -5.59
N THR A 283 -6.99 9.88 -6.35
CA THR A 283 -8.39 9.81 -5.92
C THR A 283 -8.77 8.48 -5.27
N ASN A 284 -7.92 7.46 -5.38
CA ASN A 284 -8.18 6.16 -4.79
C ASN A 284 -7.46 6.05 -3.45
N LEU A 285 -8.26 5.91 -2.40
CA LEU A 285 -7.79 5.72 -1.03
C LEU A 285 -8.33 4.39 -0.52
N GLN A 286 -7.42 3.45 -0.33
CA GLN A 286 -7.72 2.11 0.15
C GLN A 286 -7.62 2.03 1.67
N VAL A 287 -8.52 1.29 2.31
CA VAL A 287 -8.36 0.83 3.69
C VAL A 287 -7.86 -0.61 3.74
N SER A 288 -6.87 -0.86 4.57
CA SER A 288 -6.40 -2.24 4.81
C SER A 288 -7.26 -2.92 5.88
N TRP A 289 -8.27 -3.70 5.44
CA TRP A 289 -9.14 -4.46 6.36
C TRP A 289 -8.35 -5.49 7.18
N VAL A 290 -7.27 -6.02 6.64
CA VAL A 290 -6.38 -6.95 7.35
C VAL A 290 -5.73 -6.30 8.56
N LYS A 291 -5.35 -5.02 8.46
CA LYS A 291 -4.67 -4.28 9.53
C LYS A 291 -5.65 -3.71 10.57
N LEU A 292 -6.80 -3.23 10.14
CA LEU A 292 -7.79 -2.59 11.01
C LEU A 292 -8.85 -3.54 11.55
N GLY A 293 -9.07 -4.67 10.87
CA GLY A 293 -10.24 -5.52 11.06
C GLY A 293 -11.43 -5.02 10.23
N VAL A 294 -12.31 -5.95 9.84
CA VAL A 294 -13.42 -5.67 8.91
C VAL A 294 -14.36 -4.58 9.42
N SER A 295 -14.70 -4.60 10.73
CA SER A 295 -15.61 -3.61 11.33
C SER A 295 -15.06 -2.18 11.30
N ASP A 296 -13.77 -1.99 11.59
CA ASP A 296 -13.17 -0.65 11.57
C ASP A 296 -12.87 -0.21 10.12
N ALA A 297 -12.50 -1.13 9.24
CA ALA A 297 -12.36 -0.85 7.82
C ALA A 297 -13.69 -0.37 7.19
N GLN A 298 -14.83 -0.99 7.54
CA GLN A 298 -16.15 -0.55 7.11
C GLN A 298 -16.44 0.90 7.54
N LYS A 299 -16.13 1.25 8.79
CA LYS A 299 -16.33 2.61 9.30
C LYS A 299 -15.46 3.65 8.58
N MET A 300 -14.26 3.26 8.08
CA MET A 300 -13.39 4.17 7.32
C MET A 300 -14.04 4.68 6.03
N LEU A 301 -15.07 4.01 5.51
CA LEU A 301 -15.86 4.47 4.36
C LEU A 301 -16.59 5.81 4.59
N TYR A 302 -16.66 6.28 5.83
CA TYR A 302 -17.18 7.61 6.20
C TYR A 302 -16.09 8.66 6.42
N PHE A 303 -14.81 8.29 6.25
CA PHE A 303 -13.66 9.15 6.50
C PHE A 303 -12.78 9.33 5.25
N GLY A 304 -13.41 9.37 4.08
CA GLY A 304 -12.75 9.65 2.81
C GLY A 304 -12.27 8.44 2.02
N VAL A 305 -12.43 7.23 2.53
CA VAL A 305 -12.03 5.98 1.86
C VAL A 305 -13.05 5.58 0.78
N ASN A 306 -12.58 5.10 -0.36
CA ASN A 306 -13.42 4.61 -1.48
C ASN A 306 -13.01 3.21 -1.99
N ASP A 307 -12.05 2.54 -1.33
CA ASP A 307 -11.62 1.21 -1.73
C ASP A 307 -11.35 0.34 -0.50
N MET A 308 -11.79 -0.91 -0.53
CA MET A 308 -11.60 -1.85 0.57
C MET A 308 -10.44 -2.83 0.36
N GLY A 309 -9.69 -2.67 -0.73
CA GLY A 309 -8.57 -3.54 -1.09
C GLY A 309 -9.01 -4.86 -1.70
N GLY A 310 -8.22 -5.89 -1.49
CA GLY A 310 -8.39 -7.16 -2.18
C GLY A 310 -8.77 -8.33 -1.29
N THR A 311 -9.18 -9.43 -1.96
CA THR A 311 -9.53 -10.70 -1.32
C THR A 311 -8.32 -11.38 -0.67
N LEU A 312 -7.11 -11.10 -1.16
CA LEU A 312 -5.78 -11.56 -0.71
C LEU A 312 -5.57 -13.08 -0.78
N MET A 313 -6.57 -13.89 -0.46
CA MET A 313 -6.56 -15.37 -0.39
C MET A 313 -5.45 -15.95 0.49
N GLU A 314 -4.36 -15.22 0.69
CA GLU A 314 -3.22 -15.57 1.53
C GLU A 314 -2.55 -14.27 2.02
N GLU A 315 -2.46 -14.07 3.35
CA GLU A 315 -1.85 -12.87 3.94
C GLU A 315 -0.94 -13.26 5.11
N ASN A 316 0.18 -13.88 4.76
CA ASN A 316 1.15 -14.40 5.73
C ASN A 316 1.85 -13.30 6.53
N ILE A 317 2.15 -12.16 5.91
CA ILE A 317 2.94 -11.09 6.53
C ILE A 317 2.19 -10.46 7.70
N SER A 318 0.93 -10.09 7.48
CA SER A 318 0.10 -9.48 8.54
C SER A 318 -0.31 -10.50 9.60
N ARG A 319 -0.61 -11.74 9.20
CA ARG A 319 -0.94 -12.83 10.11
C ARG A 319 0.18 -13.10 11.12
N LEU A 320 1.41 -13.24 10.65
CA LEU A 320 2.57 -13.48 11.51
C LEU A 320 2.84 -12.29 12.45
N SER A 321 2.50 -11.07 12.04
CA SER A 321 2.55 -9.87 12.87
C SER A 321 1.34 -9.72 13.81
N GLY A 322 0.43 -10.70 13.83
CA GLY A 322 -0.69 -10.79 14.78
C GLY A 322 -1.97 -10.09 14.35
N SER A 323 -2.22 -9.95 13.03
CA SER A 323 -3.51 -9.49 12.51
C SER A 323 -4.65 -10.40 12.99
N PRO A 324 -5.76 -9.84 13.48
CA PRO A 324 -6.93 -10.61 13.90
C PRO A 324 -7.94 -10.88 12.77
N ALA A 325 -7.75 -10.30 11.59
CA ALA A 325 -8.79 -10.18 10.57
C ALA A 325 -8.88 -11.38 9.61
N GLY A 326 -7.99 -12.37 9.73
CA GLY A 326 -7.93 -13.49 8.79
C GLY A 326 -7.05 -13.20 7.57
N GLU A 327 -7.08 -14.09 6.59
CA GLU A 327 -6.23 -14.08 5.41
C GLU A 327 -7.02 -13.92 4.10
N TYR A 328 -8.33 -14.06 4.18
CA TYR A 328 -9.24 -14.06 3.04
C TYR A 328 -10.58 -13.41 3.40
N MET A 329 -11.09 -12.58 2.51
CA MET A 329 -12.46 -12.07 2.52
C MET A 329 -13.05 -12.29 1.13
N SER A 330 -14.20 -12.96 1.05
CA SER A 330 -14.82 -13.29 -0.23
C SER A 330 -15.43 -12.05 -0.91
N PRO A 331 -15.65 -12.07 -2.24
CA PRO A 331 -16.37 -11.02 -2.94
C PRO A 331 -17.74 -10.72 -2.32
N GLU A 332 -18.47 -11.75 -1.91
CA GLU A 332 -19.79 -11.62 -1.26
C GLU A 332 -19.67 -10.93 0.10
N ASP A 333 -18.61 -11.19 0.86
CA ASP A 333 -18.35 -10.51 2.12
C ASP A 333 -18.04 -9.03 1.91
N PHE A 334 -17.22 -8.68 0.90
CA PHE A 334 -16.99 -7.28 0.51
C PHE A 334 -18.28 -6.58 0.15
N GLU A 335 -19.10 -7.19 -0.70
CA GLU A 335 -20.37 -6.60 -1.11
C GLU A 335 -21.31 -6.37 0.07
N ARG A 336 -21.41 -7.35 0.99
CA ARG A 336 -22.21 -7.22 2.19
C ARG A 336 -21.72 -6.07 3.07
N VAL A 337 -20.44 -6.05 3.39
CA VAL A 337 -19.82 -5.02 4.26
C VAL A 337 -20.00 -3.62 3.68
N ILE A 338 -19.83 -3.46 2.37
CA ILE A 338 -20.00 -2.17 1.69
C ILE A 338 -21.48 -1.75 1.65
N LYS A 339 -22.40 -2.66 1.35
CA LYS A 339 -23.86 -2.40 1.35
C LYS A 339 -24.36 -2.03 2.76
N ASP A 340 -23.87 -2.72 3.79
CA ASP A 340 -24.23 -2.43 5.20
C ASP A 340 -23.76 -1.04 5.66
N ALA A 341 -22.73 -0.48 5.00
CA ALA A 341 -22.30 0.90 5.19
C ALA A 341 -23.11 1.92 4.35
N GLY A 342 -24.17 1.50 3.64
CA GLY A 342 -24.95 2.37 2.76
C GLY A 342 -24.19 2.81 1.51
N ARG A 343 -23.21 2.05 1.07
CA ARG A 343 -22.39 2.32 -0.13
C ARG A 343 -22.69 1.30 -1.24
N THR A 344 -22.27 1.60 -2.45
CA THR A 344 -22.47 0.74 -3.64
C THR A 344 -21.19 -0.02 -3.94
N PRO A 345 -21.12 -1.35 -3.74
CA PRO A 345 -19.96 -2.13 -4.06
C PRO A 345 -19.75 -2.24 -5.56
N LYS A 346 -18.50 -2.15 -5.99
CA LYS A 346 -18.07 -2.42 -7.35
C LYS A 346 -16.76 -3.18 -7.34
N ARG A 347 -16.70 -4.24 -8.16
CA ARG A 347 -15.44 -4.92 -8.44
C ARG A 347 -14.61 -4.07 -9.40
N ARG A 348 -13.30 -4.05 -9.23
CA ARG A 348 -12.34 -3.38 -10.10
C ARG A 348 -11.17 -4.28 -10.45
N ASP A 349 -10.42 -3.88 -11.47
CA ASP A 349 -9.07 -4.40 -11.73
C ASP A 349 -8.01 -3.61 -10.91
N THR A 350 -6.72 -3.92 -11.12
CA THR A 350 -5.59 -3.25 -10.45
C THR A 350 -5.46 -1.78 -10.85
N LEU A 351 -5.86 -1.41 -12.04
CA LEU A 351 -5.77 -0.03 -12.57
C LEU A 351 -7.04 0.79 -12.34
N TYR A 352 -7.97 0.28 -11.51
CA TYR A 352 -9.23 0.92 -11.14
C TYR A 352 -10.27 1.00 -12.26
N GLU A 353 -10.18 0.16 -13.28
CA GLU A 353 -11.27 -0.05 -14.22
C GLU A 353 -12.36 -0.91 -13.56
N LEU A 354 -13.62 -0.45 -13.66
CA LEU A 354 -14.77 -1.15 -13.07
C LEU A 354 -15.14 -2.36 -13.93
N LEU A 355 -15.40 -3.49 -13.26
CA LEU A 355 -15.77 -4.77 -13.87
C LEU A 355 -17.25 -5.09 -13.69
#